data_42c880aca38963d6a1cf3b1430aa34c2
#
_entry.id   42c880aca38963d6a1cf3b1430aa34c2
#
_cell.length_a   1.000
_cell.length_b   1.000
_cell.length_c   1.000
_cell.angle_alpha   90.00
_cell.angle_beta   90.00
_cell.angle_gamma   90.00
#
_symmetry.space_group_name_H-M   'P 1'
#
loop_
_entity.id
_entity.type
_entity.pdbx_description
1 polymer ?
#
loop_
_entity_poly.entity_id
_entity_poly.type
_entity_poly.pdbx_seq_one_letter_code
_entity_poly.pdbx_strand_id
1 'polypeptide(L)'
;MSRTNICKNIVQSIKDYITDQVKLEPHRVEKHFVRRRKLSLLQVIIYLFFSSKASMFQNLSQIREELGTLSFPDVSKQALSKARQFINPSLFKELYYLSVDLFYSQISSRKLWQGYHLFAVDGSRIELPNSKSTFDFFGEMSSYPDPNRRYTMGLASIIYDVLDDYILHASIHKFLSSERAAALEHLKVLEDMGLYNNSIIIFDRGYYSEDMFRYCVEHGHLCVMRLKEGINLSKKCNGDMISILQGTSKEGTSDVPIRVLEIPLDDGTREYLATNLFDPAVTKDMFQELYFYRWPVELKYKELKSRFAMEEFSGATAVSIQQEFYINMLLSNLASLIKNEADEEIQISAKSTNKFRYQANRAFIIGRIKSIVPKILCGLFELSIIEQLYTDAVRCRSQLLPGRSFPRKKLKSKGRPHFRNKKASF
;
A
#
# COMPACT_ATOMS: atom_id res chain seq x y z
N MET A 1 -18.14 11.75 7.96
CA MET A 1 -17.77 12.72 6.89
C MET A 1 -17.66 11.98 5.57
N SER A 2 -17.95 12.62 4.42
CA SER A 2 -17.76 11.99 3.11
C SER A 2 -16.26 11.76 2.81
N ARG A 3 -15.95 10.77 1.97
CA ARG A 3 -14.56 10.44 1.62
C ARG A 3 -13.86 11.58 0.85
N THR A 4 -14.61 12.30 0.00
CA THR A 4 -14.09 13.50 -0.70
C THR A 4 -13.72 14.61 0.27
N ASN A 5 -14.54 14.86 1.30
CA ASN A 5 -14.20 15.83 2.34
C ASN A 5 -13.00 15.39 3.19
N ILE A 6 -12.90 14.10 3.52
CA ILE A 6 -11.71 13.56 4.19
C ILE A 6 -10.47 13.76 3.31
N CYS A 7 -10.55 13.51 2.01
CA CYS A 7 -9.46 13.77 1.05
C CYS A 7 -9.02 15.24 1.08
N LYS A 8 -9.97 16.20 1.09
CA LYS A 8 -9.67 17.63 1.22
C LYS A 8 -8.97 17.95 2.53
N ASN A 9 -9.46 17.41 3.66
CA ASN A 9 -8.87 17.63 4.98
C ASN A 9 -7.45 17.06 5.05
N ILE A 10 -7.21 15.87 4.47
CA ILE A 10 -5.87 15.28 4.42
C ILE A 10 -4.92 16.19 3.63
N VAL A 11 -5.32 16.63 2.42
CA VAL A 11 -4.46 17.49 1.59
C VAL A 11 -4.21 18.84 2.27
N GLN A 12 -5.21 19.43 2.94
CA GLN A 12 -5.03 20.66 3.73
C GLN A 12 -4.06 20.43 4.90
N SER A 13 -4.24 19.37 5.66
CA SER A 13 -3.37 19.05 6.80
C SER A 13 -1.92 18.79 6.36
N ILE A 14 -1.71 18.16 5.19
CA ILE A 14 -0.38 18.01 4.60
C ILE A 14 0.19 19.38 4.24
N LYS A 15 -0.60 20.27 3.60
CA LYS A 15 -0.17 21.63 3.26
C LYS A 15 0.25 22.40 4.49
N ASP A 16 -0.55 22.36 5.56
CA ASP A 16 -0.26 23.02 6.83
C ASP A 16 1.01 22.43 7.48
N TYR A 17 1.16 21.10 7.43
CA TYR A 17 2.35 20.42 7.96
C TYR A 17 3.64 20.89 7.26
N ILE A 18 3.65 20.86 5.91
CA ILE A 18 4.85 21.20 5.14
C ILE A 18 5.17 22.70 5.09
N THR A 19 4.28 23.56 5.54
CA THR A 19 4.52 25.00 5.70
C THR A 19 4.95 25.37 7.11
N ASP A 20 4.75 24.50 8.09
CA ASP A 20 5.14 24.70 9.48
C ASP A 20 6.63 24.36 9.70
N GLN A 21 7.44 25.39 9.95
CA GLN A 21 8.90 25.22 10.13
C GLN A 21 9.25 24.38 11.37
N VAL A 22 8.44 24.44 12.43
CA VAL A 22 8.66 23.68 13.67
C VAL A 22 8.46 22.19 13.40
N LYS A 23 7.39 21.83 12.68
CA LYS A 23 7.13 20.44 12.28
C LYS A 23 8.17 19.88 11.32
N LEU A 24 8.72 20.72 10.45
CA LEU A 24 9.74 20.30 9.47
C LEU A 24 11.15 20.16 10.08
N GLU A 25 11.43 20.78 11.21
CA GLU A 25 12.78 20.77 11.81
C GLU A 25 13.33 19.38 12.08
N PRO A 26 12.60 18.41 12.67
CA PRO A 26 13.08 17.06 12.93
C PRO A 26 13.41 16.27 11.67
N HIS A 27 12.86 16.67 10.52
CA HIS A 27 12.99 15.95 9.25
C HIS A 27 14.11 16.47 8.36
N ARG A 28 14.78 17.52 8.73
CA ARG A 28 15.97 18.01 8.00
C ARG A 28 17.24 17.50 8.64
N VAL A 29 18.22 17.17 7.81
CA VAL A 29 19.56 16.86 8.30
C VAL A 29 20.17 18.16 8.85
N GLU A 30 20.84 18.09 10.01
CA GLU A 30 21.44 19.23 10.70
C GLU A 30 22.20 20.18 9.76
N LYS A 31 22.08 21.49 9.99
CA LYS A 31 22.71 22.58 9.22
C LYS A 31 22.29 22.70 7.75
N HIS A 32 21.35 21.85 7.28
CA HIS A 32 20.78 21.98 5.93
C HIS A 32 19.44 22.74 5.98
N PHE A 33 19.13 23.47 4.90
CA PHE A 33 17.94 24.33 4.75
C PHE A 33 17.80 25.44 5.83
N VAL A 34 18.88 25.76 6.55
CA VAL A 34 18.90 26.83 7.57
C VAL A 34 19.11 28.22 6.94
N ARG A 35 19.91 28.24 5.86
CA ARG A 35 20.19 29.51 5.15
C ARG A 35 19.26 29.66 3.95
N ARG A 36 18.85 30.90 3.66
CA ARG A 36 18.08 31.21 2.44
C ARG A 36 18.92 30.90 1.20
N ARG A 37 18.60 29.82 0.51
CA ARG A 37 19.23 29.37 -0.74
C ARG A 37 18.20 29.42 -1.87
N LYS A 38 18.67 29.26 -3.10
CA LYS A 38 17.83 29.22 -4.32
C LYS A 38 16.71 28.17 -4.23
N LEU A 39 16.99 27.03 -3.62
CA LEU A 39 16.04 25.92 -3.44
C LEU A 39 15.70 25.76 -1.94
N SER A 40 14.45 25.96 -1.58
CA SER A 40 13.94 25.78 -0.22
C SER A 40 13.53 24.35 0.06
N LEU A 41 13.38 23.98 1.34
CA LEU A 41 12.89 22.68 1.77
C LEU A 41 11.51 22.38 1.16
N LEU A 42 10.58 23.35 1.26
CA LEU A 42 9.23 23.24 0.70
C LEU A 42 9.23 22.95 -0.80
N GLN A 43 10.09 23.62 -1.56
CA GLN A 43 10.19 23.38 -3.01
C GLN A 43 10.69 21.97 -3.35
N VAL A 44 11.61 21.41 -2.56
CA VAL A 44 12.05 20.03 -2.73
C VAL A 44 10.91 19.06 -2.42
N ILE A 45 10.15 19.29 -1.35
CA ILE A 45 8.98 18.48 -0.98
C ILE A 45 7.94 18.50 -2.12
N ILE A 46 7.56 19.69 -2.60
CA ILE A 46 6.61 19.86 -3.72
C ILE A 46 7.11 19.13 -4.97
N TYR A 47 8.41 19.26 -5.30
CA TYR A 47 9.00 18.52 -6.42
C TYR A 47 8.83 17.00 -6.27
N LEU A 48 9.01 16.45 -5.07
CA LEU A 48 8.89 15.01 -4.85
C LEU A 48 7.45 14.51 -5.04
N PHE A 49 6.46 15.30 -4.67
CA PHE A 49 5.05 15.02 -4.98
C PHE A 49 4.73 15.16 -6.48
N PHE A 50 5.36 16.12 -7.14
CA PHE A 50 5.18 16.38 -8.58
C PHE A 50 5.87 15.36 -9.46
N SER A 51 6.98 14.77 -8.99
CA SER A 51 7.88 13.94 -9.77
C SER A 51 7.15 12.83 -10.53
N SER A 52 7.17 12.93 -11.84
CA SER A 52 6.74 11.86 -12.76
C SER A 52 7.87 10.82 -12.91
N LYS A 53 7.59 9.76 -13.65
CA LYS A 53 8.60 8.73 -13.98
C LYS A 53 9.54 9.14 -15.15
N ALA A 54 9.43 10.37 -15.60
CA ALA A 54 10.35 10.97 -16.56
C ALA A 54 11.74 11.23 -15.96
N SER A 55 12.68 11.65 -16.78
CA SER A 55 14.00 12.05 -16.28
C SER A 55 13.91 13.25 -15.34
N MET A 56 14.85 13.34 -14.39
CA MET A 56 14.87 14.48 -13.45
C MET A 56 14.94 15.83 -14.17
N PHE A 57 15.60 15.91 -15.31
CA PHE A 57 15.68 17.13 -16.11
C PHE A 57 14.31 17.50 -16.72
N GLN A 58 13.59 16.51 -17.27
CA GLN A 58 12.24 16.71 -17.78
C GLN A 58 11.28 17.14 -16.67
N ASN A 59 11.34 16.48 -15.50
CA ASN A 59 10.54 16.87 -14.34
C ASN A 59 10.84 18.31 -13.89
N LEU A 60 12.11 18.73 -13.92
CA LEU A 60 12.50 20.12 -13.59
C LEU A 60 11.98 21.13 -14.63
N SER A 61 11.99 20.79 -15.93
CA SER A 61 11.38 21.63 -16.96
C SER A 61 9.89 21.75 -16.75
N GLN A 62 9.22 20.61 -16.63
CA GLN A 62 7.77 20.53 -16.49
C GLN A 62 7.24 21.22 -15.23
N ILE A 63 7.91 21.06 -14.08
CA ILE A 63 7.48 21.75 -12.84
C ILE A 63 7.58 23.27 -12.98
N ARG A 64 8.61 23.78 -13.68
CA ARG A 64 8.73 25.23 -13.93
C ARG A 64 7.67 25.76 -14.88
N GLU A 65 7.32 24.97 -15.90
CA GLU A 65 6.25 25.32 -16.84
C GLU A 65 4.88 25.35 -16.13
N GLU A 66 4.61 24.34 -15.29
CA GLU A 66 3.30 24.19 -14.63
C GLU A 66 3.13 25.06 -13.39
N LEU A 67 4.19 25.25 -12.58
CA LEU A 67 4.13 26.04 -11.34
C LEU A 67 4.62 27.49 -11.51
N GLY A 68 5.23 27.80 -12.65
CA GLY A 68 5.86 29.10 -12.92
C GLY A 68 7.23 29.26 -12.26
N THR A 69 8.07 30.09 -12.87
CA THR A 69 9.47 30.33 -12.42
C THR A 69 9.57 31.02 -11.05
N LEU A 70 8.53 31.75 -10.64
CA LEU A 70 8.47 32.39 -9.31
C LEU A 70 8.24 31.35 -8.20
N SER A 71 7.48 30.29 -8.50
CA SER A 71 7.16 29.22 -7.52
C SER A 71 8.25 28.17 -7.46
N PHE A 72 8.93 27.88 -8.58
CA PHE A 72 10.00 26.91 -8.62
C PHE A 72 11.23 27.44 -9.38
N PRO A 73 12.40 27.57 -8.69
CA PRO A 73 13.58 28.19 -9.28
C PRO A 73 14.27 27.31 -10.33
N ASP A 74 15.00 27.93 -11.24
CA ASP A 74 15.88 27.20 -12.14
C ASP A 74 17.10 26.65 -11.39
N VAL A 75 17.14 25.33 -11.22
CA VAL A 75 18.20 24.59 -10.53
C VAL A 75 18.66 23.40 -11.33
N SER A 76 19.91 23.03 -11.18
CA SER A 76 20.44 21.83 -11.82
C SER A 76 19.90 20.55 -11.16
N LYS A 77 19.83 19.45 -11.94
CA LYS A 77 19.48 18.13 -11.43
C LYS A 77 20.38 17.67 -10.26
N GLN A 78 21.67 18.07 -10.29
CA GLN A 78 22.61 17.76 -9.21
C GLN A 78 22.28 18.51 -7.93
N ALA A 79 21.93 19.79 -8.02
CA ALA A 79 21.53 20.59 -6.85
C ALA A 79 20.27 20.00 -6.19
N LEU A 80 19.27 19.64 -6.99
CA LEU A 80 18.04 19.01 -6.49
C LEU A 80 18.31 17.62 -5.90
N SER A 81 19.06 16.77 -6.61
CA SER A 81 19.44 15.43 -6.13
C SER A 81 20.21 15.49 -4.81
N LYS A 82 21.10 16.47 -4.66
CA LYS A 82 21.83 16.70 -3.40
C LYS A 82 20.89 17.23 -2.32
N ALA A 83 20.03 18.17 -2.63
CA ALA A 83 19.11 18.78 -1.66
C ALA A 83 18.16 17.75 -1.06
N ARG A 84 17.58 16.85 -1.87
CA ARG A 84 16.66 15.82 -1.37
C ARG A 84 17.30 14.84 -0.38
N GLN A 85 18.63 14.61 -0.44
CA GLN A 85 19.32 13.74 0.51
C GLN A 85 19.33 14.29 1.94
N PHE A 86 19.07 15.58 2.10
CA PHE A 86 19.01 16.26 3.38
C PHE A 86 17.59 16.35 3.98
N ILE A 87 16.64 15.63 3.39
CA ILE A 87 15.28 15.44 3.91
C ILE A 87 15.14 14.00 4.38
N ASN A 88 14.92 13.82 5.69
CA ASN A 88 14.71 12.49 6.26
C ASN A 88 13.43 11.87 5.68
N PRO A 89 13.46 10.60 5.24
CA PRO A 89 12.26 9.89 4.80
C PRO A 89 11.13 9.83 5.84
N SER A 90 11.44 10.00 7.13
CA SER A 90 10.45 10.08 8.20
C SER A 90 9.37 11.13 7.93
N LEU A 91 9.69 12.26 7.27
CA LEU A 91 8.71 13.26 6.86
C LEU A 91 7.57 12.62 6.05
N PHE A 92 7.91 11.90 4.99
CA PHE A 92 6.90 11.31 4.10
C PHE A 92 6.15 10.15 4.76
N LYS A 93 6.83 9.45 5.68
CA LYS A 93 6.20 8.44 6.54
C LYS A 93 5.17 9.10 7.46
N GLU A 94 5.48 10.20 8.11
CA GLU A 94 4.54 10.94 8.96
C GLU A 94 3.37 11.54 8.18
N LEU A 95 3.62 12.14 7.01
CA LEU A 95 2.54 12.62 6.15
C LEU A 95 1.60 11.49 5.70
N TYR A 96 2.14 10.32 5.44
CA TYR A 96 1.34 9.13 5.14
C TYR A 96 0.50 8.72 6.36
N TYR A 97 1.07 8.62 7.58
CA TYR A 97 0.31 8.29 8.78
C TYR A 97 -0.71 9.34 9.15
N LEU A 98 -0.39 10.63 8.99
CA LEU A 98 -1.38 11.70 9.14
C LEU A 98 -2.62 11.45 8.26
N SER A 99 -2.42 10.96 7.04
CA SER A 99 -3.54 10.62 6.16
C SER A 99 -4.34 9.41 6.67
N VAL A 100 -3.68 8.44 7.28
CA VAL A 100 -4.33 7.27 7.87
C VAL A 100 -5.15 7.65 9.10
N ASP A 101 -4.55 8.40 10.02
CA ASP A 101 -5.22 8.86 11.24
C ASP A 101 -6.47 9.71 10.92
N LEU A 102 -6.35 10.63 9.96
CA LEU A 102 -7.48 11.45 9.52
C LEU A 102 -8.59 10.63 8.86
N PHE A 103 -8.25 9.61 8.09
CA PHE A 103 -9.26 8.73 7.51
C PHE A 103 -10.03 7.99 8.60
N TYR A 104 -9.35 7.24 9.46
CA TYR A 104 -10.02 6.42 10.47
C TYR A 104 -10.73 7.23 11.56
N SER A 105 -10.26 8.45 11.87
CA SER A 105 -10.93 9.34 12.84
C SER A 105 -12.14 10.08 12.25
N GLN A 106 -12.19 10.34 10.95
CA GLN A 106 -13.23 11.18 10.35
C GLN A 106 -14.28 10.42 9.55
N ILE A 107 -14.00 9.17 9.17
CA ILE A 107 -14.97 8.36 8.44
C ILE A 107 -16.19 8.05 9.31
N SER A 108 -17.38 8.42 8.84
CA SER A 108 -18.62 8.21 9.62
C SER A 108 -19.10 6.77 9.62
N SER A 109 -18.82 6.02 8.56
CA SER A 109 -19.19 4.62 8.44
C SER A 109 -18.18 3.90 7.55
N ARG A 110 -17.54 2.87 8.12
CA ARG A 110 -16.69 1.93 7.41
C ARG A 110 -17.52 0.76 6.88
N LYS A 111 -17.08 0.20 5.76
CA LYS A 111 -17.73 -1.00 5.21
C LYS A 111 -17.44 -2.21 6.09
N LEU A 112 -18.44 -3.08 6.22
CA LEU A 112 -18.38 -4.28 7.04
C LEU A 112 -18.76 -5.51 6.22
N TRP A 113 -18.15 -6.63 6.52
CA TRP A 113 -18.56 -7.96 6.12
C TRP A 113 -19.07 -8.71 7.36
N GLN A 114 -20.34 -9.06 7.40
CA GLN A 114 -20.96 -9.74 8.54
C GLN A 114 -20.66 -9.09 9.91
N GLY A 115 -20.59 -7.75 9.96
CA GLY A 115 -20.27 -7.01 11.17
C GLY A 115 -18.77 -6.83 11.44
N TYR A 116 -17.90 -7.40 10.62
CA TYR A 116 -16.42 -7.33 10.77
C TYR A 116 -15.78 -6.41 9.72
N HIS A 117 -14.75 -5.69 10.15
CA HIS A 117 -13.80 -5.07 9.23
C HIS A 117 -12.83 -6.13 8.69
N LEU A 118 -12.43 -6.00 7.44
CA LEU A 118 -11.54 -6.97 6.81
C LEU A 118 -10.20 -6.32 6.47
N PHE A 119 -9.13 -6.88 7.00
CA PHE A 119 -7.77 -6.51 6.64
C PHE A 119 -7.06 -7.68 5.96
N ALA A 120 -6.24 -7.39 4.96
CA ALA A 120 -5.36 -8.36 4.34
C ALA A 120 -3.90 -7.92 4.51
N VAL A 121 -3.03 -8.85 4.85
CA VAL A 121 -1.58 -8.62 4.93
C VAL A 121 -0.92 -9.33 3.77
N ASP A 122 -0.07 -8.60 3.05
CA ASP A 122 0.74 -9.19 1.98
C ASP A 122 2.08 -8.47 1.84
N GLY A 123 3.07 -9.19 1.31
CA GLY A 123 4.39 -8.69 0.99
C GLY A 123 4.69 -8.82 -0.49
N SER A 124 5.36 -7.84 -1.06
CA SER A 124 5.81 -7.89 -2.44
C SER A 124 7.26 -7.46 -2.56
N ARG A 125 8.03 -8.27 -3.26
CA ARG A 125 9.40 -7.90 -3.63
C ARG A 125 9.35 -6.84 -4.71
N ILE A 126 10.13 -5.77 -4.52
CA ILE A 126 10.24 -4.65 -5.45
C ILE A 126 11.68 -4.51 -5.94
N GLU A 127 11.82 -4.23 -7.23
CA GLU A 127 13.11 -3.95 -7.85
C GLU A 127 13.60 -2.56 -7.41
N LEU A 128 14.87 -2.46 -7.02
CA LEU A 128 15.49 -1.22 -6.58
C LEU A 128 16.66 -0.84 -7.50
N PRO A 129 16.97 0.46 -7.65
CA PRO A 129 18.17 0.90 -8.36
C PRO A 129 19.44 0.33 -7.74
N ASN A 130 20.36 -0.15 -8.57
CA ASN A 130 21.66 -0.65 -8.13
C ASN A 130 22.59 0.52 -7.85
N SER A 131 22.94 0.73 -6.60
CA SER A 131 23.90 1.73 -6.14
C SER A 131 24.54 1.29 -4.82
N LYS A 132 25.67 1.89 -4.45
CA LYS A 132 26.28 1.64 -3.15
C LYS A 132 25.29 1.89 -2.01
N SER A 133 24.56 3.00 -2.03
CA SER A 133 23.57 3.34 -0.99
C SER A 133 22.46 2.31 -0.84
N THR A 134 21.97 1.74 -1.94
CA THR A 134 20.92 0.73 -1.90
C THR A 134 21.44 -0.64 -1.49
N PHE A 135 22.66 -1.00 -1.90
CA PHE A 135 23.31 -2.22 -1.46
C PHE A 135 23.60 -2.21 0.05
N ASP A 136 24.12 -1.08 0.55
CA ASP A 136 24.44 -0.92 1.98
C ASP A 136 23.16 -1.01 2.84
N PHE A 137 22.06 -0.44 2.38
CA PHE A 137 20.83 -0.36 3.16
C PHE A 137 19.92 -1.59 3.01
N PHE A 138 19.63 -2.01 1.76
CA PHE A 138 18.67 -3.09 1.47
C PHE A 138 19.33 -4.46 1.33
N GLY A 139 20.64 -4.52 1.22
CA GLY A 139 21.40 -5.72 0.98
C GLY A 139 21.70 -5.92 -0.51
N GLU A 140 22.77 -6.66 -0.74
CA GLU A 140 23.26 -7.00 -2.06
C GLU A 140 23.03 -8.49 -2.35
N MET A 141 22.68 -8.81 -3.57
CA MET A 141 22.51 -10.17 -4.05
C MET A 141 23.29 -10.38 -5.34
N SER A 142 23.78 -11.59 -5.55
CA SER A 142 24.38 -12.03 -6.80
C SER A 142 23.37 -12.78 -7.66
N SER A 143 23.55 -12.74 -8.97
CA SER A 143 22.71 -13.45 -9.94
C SER A 143 23.33 -14.80 -10.30
N TYR A 144 22.51 -15.85 -10.38
CA TYR A 144 22.95 -17.11 -10.98
C TYR A 144 22.58 -17.10 -12.48
N PRO A 145 23.43 -17.52 -13.41
CA PRO A 145 24.74 -18.16 -13.19
C PRO A 145 25.95 -17.19 -13.08
N ASP A 146 25.75 -15.87 -13.18
CA ASP A 146 26.83 -14.88 -13.11
C ASP A 146 26.92 -14.23 -11.72
N PRO A 147 27.85 -14.69 -10.85
CA PRO A 147 28.01 -14.14 -9.50
C PRO A 147 28.55 -12.70 -9.47
N ASN A 148 29.14 -12.21 -10.57
CA ASN A 148 29.62 -10.83 -10.66
C ASN A 148 28.47 -9.83 -10.91
N ARG A 149 27.32 -10.34 -11.30
CA ARG A 149 26.16 -9.52 -11.56
C ARG A 149 25.37 -9.25 -10.28
N ARG A 150 25.61 -8.09 -9.70
CA ARG A 150 25.01 -7.66 -8.44
C ARG A 150 23.69 -6.94 -8.67
N TYR A 151 22.74 -7.14 -7.78
CA TYR A 151 21.46 -6.43 -7.78
C TYR A 151 20.91 -6.31 -6.35
N THR A 152 19.95 -5.41 -6.15
CA THR A 152 19.26 -5.27 -4.88
C THR A 152 17.75 -5.21 -5.11
N MET A 153 17.02 -5.66 -4.09
CA MET A 153 15.56 -5.61 -4.03
C MET A 153 15.15 -5.20 -2.62
N GLY A 154 13.93 -4.71 -2.48
CA GLY A 154 13.29 -4.49 -1.20
C GLY A 154 12.09 -5.41 -1.01
N LEU A 155 11.74 -5.67 0.24
CA LEU A 155 10.45 -6.25 0.63
C LEU A 155 9.51 -5.11 1.03
N ALA A 156 8.54 -4.79 0.18
CA ALA A 156 7.42 -3.92 0.53
C ALA A 156 6.34 -4.78 1.21
N SER A 157 5.88 -4.37 2.38
CA SER A 157 4.80 -5.06 3.11
C SER A 157 3.71 -4.06 3.46
N ILE A 158 2.45 -4.48 3.33
CA ILE A 158 1.29 -3.64 3.67
C ILE A 158 0.25 -4.44 4.45
N ILE A 159 -0.47 -3.76 5.33
CA ILE A 159 -1.79 -4.16 5.80
C ILE A 159 -2.83 -3.26 5.14
N TYR A 160 -3.84 -3.86 4.58
CA TYR A 160 -4.78 -3.24 3.66
C TYR A 160 -6.21 -3.46 4.10
N ASP A 161 -6.95 -2.38 4.33
CA ASP A 161 -8.39 -2.41 4.55
C ASP A 161 -9.09 -2.72 3.22
N VAL A 162 -9.56 -3.95 3.12
CA VAL A 162 -10.01 -4.53 1.86
C VAL A 162 -11.32 -3.91 1.38
N LEU A 163 -12.22 -3.62 2.32
CA LEU A 163 -13.55 -3.11 1.99
C LEU A 163 -13.54 -1.61 1.69
N ASP A 164 -12.66 -0.86 2.35
CA ASP A 164 -12.49 0.57 2.13
C ASP A 164 -11.36 0.91 1.14
N ASP A 165 -10.71 -0.11 0.54
CA ASP A 165 -9.60 0.05 -0.43
C ASP A 165 -8.51 0.99 0.10
N TYR A 166 -8.09 0.83 1.38
CA TYR A 166 -7.21 1.76 2.05
C TYR A 166 -5.98 1.06 2.66
N ILE A 167 -4.78 1.57 2.40
CA ILE A 167 -3.56 1.04 3.00
C ILE A 167 -3.42 1.64 4.39
N LEU A 168 -3.56 0.80 5.45
CA LEU A 168 -3.49 1.24 6.84
C LEU A 168 -2.03 1.44 7.28
N HIS A 169 -1.18 0.47 7.01
CA HIS A 169 0.25 0.54 7.32
C HIS A 169 1.07 -0.02 6.18
N ALA A 170 2.22 0.60 5.92
CA ALA A 170 3.16 0.19 4.89
C ALA A 170 4.59 0.29 5.40
N SER A 171 5.41 -0.69 5.07
CA SER A 171 6.84 -0.72 5.39
C SER A 171 7.67 -1.24 4.22
N ILE A 172 8.93 -0.84 4.17
CA ILE A 172 9.91 -1.33 3.19
C ILE A 172 11.16 -1.81 3.91
N HIS A 173 11.50 -3.06 3.71
CA HIS A 173 12.56 -3.77 4.40
C HIS A 173 13.64 -4.28 3.44
N LYS A 174 14.72 -4.80 4.00
CA LYS A 174 15.72 -5.58 3.26
C LYS A 174 15.05 -6.76 2.57
N PHE A 175 15.58 -7.16 1.41
CA PHE A 175 15.04 -8.28 0.63
C PHE A 175 14.88 -9.58 1.43
N LEU A 176 15.88 -9.89 2.28
CA LEU A 176 15.88 -11.12 3.09
C LEU A 176 15.10 -11.00 4.40
N SER A 177 14.43 -9.88 4.65
CA SER A 177 13.57 -9.73 5.83
C SER A 177 12.41 -10.72 5.78
N SER A 178 11.99 -11.16 6.95
CA SER A 178 10.85 -12.08 7.10
C SER A 178 9.53 -11.33 6.84
N GLU A 179 8.70 -11.86 5.94
CA GLU A 179 7.33 -11.37 5.72
C GLU A 179 6.49 -11.46 7.00
N ARG A 180 6.72 -12.49 7.83
CA ARG A 180 6.05 -12.63 9.14
C ARG A 180 6.45 -11.55 10.14
N ALA A 181 7.75 -11.20 10.18
CA ALA A 181 8.22 -10.11 11.04
C ALA A 181 7.59 -8.77 10.62
N ALA A 182 7.49 -8.50 9.32
CA ALA A 182 6.79 -7.33 8.80
C ALA A 182 5.29 -7.36 9.14
N ALA A 183 4.66 -8.54 9.12
CA ALA A 183 3.27 -8.70 9.52
C ALA A 183 3.05 -8.37 11.01
N LEU A 184 3.95 -8.76 11.89
CA LEU A 184 3.88 -8.40 13.32
C LEU A 184 3.96 -6.88 13.54
N GLU A 185 4.75 -6.16 12.73
CA GLU A 185 4.77 -4.69 12.77
C GLU A 185 3.40 -4.11 12.39
N HIS A 186 2.72 -4.70 11.40
CA HIS A 186 1.39 -4.28 10.98
C HIS A 186 0.35 -4.53 12.07
N LEU A 187 0.41 -5.69 12.75
CA LEU A 187 -0.51 -6.03 13.84
C LEU A 187 -0.38 -5.05 15.01
N LYS A 188 0.85 -4.69 15.39
CA LYS A 188 1.08 -3.68 16.42
C LYS A 188 0.47 -2.33 16.08
N VAL A 189 0.60 -1.87 14.84
CA VAL A 189 -0.03 -0.62 14.41
C VAL A 189 -1.56 -0.72 14.48
N LEU A 190 -2.13 -1.87 14.13
CA LEU A 190 -3.58 -2.12 14.26
C LEU A 190 -4.02 -2.07 15.73
N GLU A 191 -3.20 -2.59 16.66
CA GLU A 191 -3.40 -2.52 18.11
C GLU A 191 -3.33 -1.06 18.61
N ASP A 192 -2.24 -0.36 18.26
CA ASP A 192 -2.00 1.04 18.67
C ASP A 192 -3.14 1.99 18.23
N MET A 193 -3.74 1.72 17.08
CA MET A 193 -4.88 2.47 16.56
C MET A 193 -6.24 1.98 17.11
N GLY A 194 -6.28 0.91 17.89
CA GLY A 194 -7.53 0.32 18.41
C GLY A 194 -8.44 -0.28 17.33
N LEU A 195 -7.90 -0.57 16.14
CA LEU A 195 -8.67 -1.05 14.99
C LEU A 195 -8.80 -2.58 14.92
N TYR A 196 -8.23 -3.31 15.87
CA TYR A 196 -8.30 -4.78 15.91
C TYR A 196 -9.67 -5.31 16.36
N ASN A 197 -10.43 -4.53 17.14
CA ASN A 197 -11.77 -4.89 17.57
C ASN A 197 -12.72 -5.07 16.38
N ASN A 198 -13.46 -6.18 16.35
CA ASN A 198 -14.35 -6.54 15.23
C ASN A 198 -13.65 -6.55 13.86
N SER A 199 -12.39 -6.93 13.84
CA SER A 199 -11.59 -6.99 12.62
C SER A 199 -11.08 -8.41 12.38
N ILE A 200 -11.17 -8.88 11.14
CA ILE A 200 -10.59 -10.15 10.71
C ILE A 200 -9.40 -9.86 9.81
N ILE A 201 -8.26 -10.48 10.11
CA ILE A 201 -7.02 -10.32 9.34
C ILE A 201 -6.81 -11.57 8.50
N ILE A 202 -6.69 -11.38 7.19
CA ILE A 202 -6.58 -12.46 6.21
C ILE A 202 -5.12 -12.55 5.73
N PHE A 203 -4.54 -13.74 5.87
CA PHE A 203 -3.15 -14.02 5.52
C PHE A 203 -3.04 -15.10 4.44
N ASP A 204 -2.04 -14.96 3.56
CA ASP A 204 -1.70 -16.02 2.61
C ASP A 204 -0.94 -17.18 3.29
N ARG A 205 -0.78 -18.26 2.54
CA ARG A 205 -0.11 -19.52 2.92
C ARG A 205 1.29 -19.34 3.50
N GLY A 206 2.02 -18.28 3.09
CA GLY A 206 3.37 -17.97 3.59
C GLY A 206 3.43 -17.54 5.05
N TYR A 207 2.33 -17.02 5.58
CA TYR A 207 2.30 -16.43 6.93
C TYR A 207 2.03 -17.43 8.04
N TYR A 208 1.33 -18.53 7.74
CA TYR A 208 1.00 -19.50 8.77
C TYR A 208 2.26 -20.07 9.45
N SER A 209 2.31 -19.95 10.75
CA SER A 209 3.13 -20.70 11.70
C SER A 209 2.37 -20.76 13.02
N GLU A 210 2.67 -21.72 13.88
CA GLU A 210 2.04 -21.82 15.20
C GLU A 210 2.30 -20.55 16.02
N ASP A 211 3.50 -20.00 15.98
CA ASP A 211 3.86 -18.75 16.68
C ASP A 211 3.03 -17.56 16.20
N MET A 212 2.86 -17.39 14.89
CA MET A 212 2.03 -16.30 14.34
C MET A 212 0.56 -16.47 14.72
N PHE A 213 0.05 -17.70 14.67
CA PHE A 213 -1.33 -17.97 15.07
C PHE A 213 -1.54 -17.72 16.57
N ARG A 214 -0.60 -18.17 17.42
CA ARG A 214 -0.62 -17.89 18.86
C ARG A 214 -0.56 -16.40 19.15
N TYR A 215 0.33 -15.68 18.48
CA TYR A 215 0.40 -14.22 18.59
C TYR A 215 -0.96 -13.57 18.32
N CYS A 216 -1.63 -13.95 17.24
CA CYS A 216 -2.96 -13.41 16.94
C CYS A 216 -3.97 -13.70 18.07
N VAL A 217 -3.99 -14.93 18.62
CA VAL A 217 -4.91 -15.29 19.70
C VAL A 217 -4.59 -14.52 20.99
N GLU A 218 -3.32 -14.48 21.38
CA GLU A 218 -2.85 -13.83 22.62
C GLU A 218 -3.10 -12.31 22.61
N HIS A 219 -3.04 -11.69 21.43
CA HIS A 219 -3.29 -10.26 21.25
C HIS A 219 -4.73 -9.92 20.83
N GLY A 220 -5.63 -10.91 20.82
CA GLY A 220 -7.05 -10.70 20.52
C GLY A 220 -7.37 -10.42 19.06
N HIS A 221 -6.45 -10.71 18.13
CA HIS A 221 -6.71 -10.58 16.70
C HIS A 221 -7.48 -11.79 16.18
N LEU A 222 -8.59 -11.55 15.48
CA LEU A 222 -9.24 -12.59 14.69
C LEU A 222 -8.47 -12.74 13.36
N CYS A 223 -8.10 -13.96 13.02
CA CYS A 223 -7.32 -14.23 11.82
C CYS A 223 -7.86 -15.39 11.00
N VAL A 224 -7.63 -15.33 9.69
CA VAL A 224 -7.82 -16.43 8.74
C VAL A 224 -6.52 -16.61 7.97
N MET A 225 -5.91 -17.80 8.08
CA MET A 225 -4.62 -18.13 7.49
C MET A 225 -4.77 -19.35 6.58
N ARG A 226 -4.30 -19.25 5.34
CA ARG A 226 -4.23 -20.42 4.47
C ARG A 226 -3.10 -21.35 4.91
N LEU A 227 -3.42 -22.63 5.06
CA LEU A 227 -2.47 -23.67 5.41
C LEU A 227 -1.77 -24.22 4.17
N LYS A 228 -0.55 -24.72 4.35
CA LYS A 228 0.11 -25.56 3.35
C LYS A 228 -0.56 -26.94 3.32
N GLU A 229 -0.73 -27.46 2.12
CA GLU A 229 -1.15 -28.83 1.93
C GLU A 229 -0.11 -29.80 2.53
N GLY A 230 -0.57 -30.85 3.18
CA GLY A 230 0.31 -31.88 3.73
C GLY A 230 0.88 -31.65 5.15
N ILE A 231 0.57 -30.53 5.81
CA ILE A 231 0.86 -30.39 7.25
C ILE A 231 -0.16 -31.17 8.09
N ASN A 232 0.17 -31.47 9.36
CA ASN A 232 -0.67 -32.30 10.22
C ASN A 232 -2.12 -31.80 10.34
N LEU A 233 -2.32 -30.50 10.42
CA LEU A 233 -3.65 -29.89 10.52
C LEU A 233 -4.46 -30.10 9.23
N SER A 234 -3.89 -29.87 8.06
CA SER A 234 -4.58 -30.07 6.80
C SER A 234 -4.85 -31.55 6.49
N LYS A 235 -3.92 -32.45 6.86
CA LYS A 235 -4.11 -33.91 6.69
C LYS A 235 -5.23 -34.48 7.54
N LYS A 236 -5.43 -33.94 8.74
CA LYS A 236 -6.47 -34.40 9.66
C LYS A 236 -7.84 -33.75 9.41
N CYS A 237 -7.87 -32.67 8.64
CA CYS A 237 -9.10 -31.92 8.39
C CYS A 237 -10.02 -32.68 7.44
N ASN A 238 -11.25 -32.87 7.86
CA ASN A 238 -12.35 -33.40 7.07
C ASN A 238 -13.54 -32.46 7.22
N GLY A 239 -13.61 -31.50 6.32
CA GLY A 239 -14.69 -30.53 6.28
C GLY A 239 -14.46 -29.33 7.20
N ASP A 240 -14.92 -29.37 8.43
CA ASP A 240 -14.81 -28.32 9.47
C ASP A 240 -14.51 -28.98 10.80
N MET A 241 -13.37 -28.67 11.39
CA MET A 241 -12.98 -29.27 12.67
C MET A 241 -12.36 -28.25 13.62
N ILE A 242 -12.54 -28.49 14.91
CA ILE A 242 -11.78 -27.79 15.94
C ILE A 242 -10.66 -28.71 16.43
N SER A 243 -9.47 -28.18 16.52
CA SER A 243 -8.28 -28.85 17.05
C SER A 243 -7.64 -27.96 18.13
N ILE A 244 -6.62 -28.49 18.77
CA ILE A 244 -5.86 -27.76 19.79
C ILE A 244 -4.38 -27.74 19.36
N LEU A 245 -3.80 -26.56 19.30
CA LEU A 245 -2.36 -26.38 19.23
C LEU A 245 -1.79 -26.55 20.63
N GLN A 246 -1.11 -27.68 20.87
CA GLN A 246 -0.58 -28.05 22.18
C GLN A 246 0.50 -27.04 22.59
N GLY A 247 0.37 -26.53 23.81
CA GLY A 247 1.41 -25.75 24.45
C GLY A 247 2.61 -26.62 24.85
N THR A 248 3.76 -26.00 24.98
CA THR A 248 4.98 -26.68 25.47
C THR A 248 5.49 -25.98 26.73
N SER A 249 5.74 -26.76 27.79
CA SER A 249 6.32 -26.22 29.04
C SER A 249 7.70 -25.61 28.83
N LYS A 250 8.46 -26.06 27.82
CA LYS A 250 9.77 -25.50 27.45
C LYS A 250 9.68 -24.06 26.92
N GLU A 251 8.61 -23.73 26.23
CA GLU A 251 8.39 -22.42 25.62
C GLU A 251 7.41 -21.56 26.43
N GLY A 252 6.87 -22.11 27.53
CA GLY A 252 5.87 -21.42 28.37
C GLY A 252 4.57 -21.10 27.62
N THR A 253 4.26 -21.87 26.56
CA THR A 253 3.07 -21.65 25.75
C THR A 253 1.89 -22.48 26.27
N SER A 254 0.69 -21.90 26.20
CA SER A 254 -0.57 -22.56 26.56
C SER A 254 -1.22 -23.26 25.37
N ASP A 255 -2.18 -24.16 25.65
CA ASP A 255 -3.03 -24.76 24.64
C ASP A 255 -3.90 -23.69 23.96
N VAL A 256 -3.99 -23.72 22.63
CA VAL A 256 -4.76 -22.76 21.85
C VAL A 256 -5.74 -23.50 20.93
N PRO A 257 -7.05 -23.22 21.00
CA PRO A 257 -8.02 -23.80 20.08
C PRO A 257 -7.84 -23.17 18.69
N ILE A 258 -7.95 -24.01 17.66
CA ILE A 258 -7.85 -23.65 16.24
C ILE A 258 -8.96 -24.34 15.47
N ARG A 259 -9.74 -23.58 14.71
CA ARG A 259 -10.71 -24.11 13.74
C ARG A 259 -10.03 -24.28 12.41
N VAL A 260 -10.14 -25.44 11.81
CA VAL A 260 -9.57 -25.78 10.51
C VAL A 260 -10.68 -26.16 9.56
N LEU A 261 -10.71 -25.50 8.40
CA LEU A 261 -11.74 -25.67 7.40
C LEU A 261 -11.12 -26.18 6.09
N GLU A 262 -11.77 -27.15 5.48
CA GLU A 262 -11.50 -27.61 4.11
C GLU A 262 -12.50 -26.97 3.16
N ILE A 263 -12.01 -26.13 2.23
CA ILE A 263 -12.81 -25.39 1.28
C ILE A 263 -12.59 -25.99 -0.11
N PRO A 264 -13.60 -26.61 -0.74
CA PRO A 264 -13.50 -27.08 -2.11
C PRO A 264 -13.48 -25.89 -3.07
N LEU A 265 -12.63 -25.95 -4.08
CA LEU A 265 -12.56 -24.96 -5.16
C LEU A 265 -13.19 -25.51 -6.44
N ASP A 266 -13.62 -24.60 -7.32
CA ASP A 266 -14.32 -24.94 -8.58
C ASP A 266 -13.49 -25.80 -9.54
N ASP A 267 -12.16 -25.79 -9.42
CA ASP A 267 -11.22 -26.58 -10.22
C ASP A 267 -10.97 -27.98 -9.64
N GLY A 268 -11.69 -28.36 -8.58
CA GLY A 268 -11.56 -29.64 -7.88
C GLY A 268 -10.40 -29.70 -6.87
N THR A 269 -9.63 -28.63 -6.72
CA THR A 269 -8.60 -28.52 -5.67
C THR A 269 -9.23 -28.15 -4.32
N ARG A 270 -8.46 -28.29 -3.25
CA ARG A 270 -8.92 -27.95 -1.89
C ARG A 270 -8.01 -26.92 -1.26
N GLU A 271 -8.60 -25.95 -0.60
CA GLU A 271 -7.90 -25.02 0.26
C GLU A 271 -8.16 -25.38 1.73
N TYR A 272 -7.14 -25.26 2.56
CA TYR A 272 -7.28 -25.41 4.01
C TYR A 272 -7.05 -24.09 4.70
N LEU A 273 -8.00 -23.68 5.53
CA LEU A 273 -7.95 -22.44 6.28
C LEU A 273 -7.89 -22.73 7.77
N ALA A 274 -7.02 -22.02 8.47
CA ALA A 274 -6.94 -22.02 9.93
C ALA A 274 -7.45 -20.68 10.47
N THR A 275 -8.26 -20.71 11.52
CA THR A 275 -8.83 -19.50 12.11
C THR A 275 -9.10 -19.66 13.60
N ASN A 276 -9.11 -18.55 14.33
CA ASN A 276 -9.64 -18.42 15.68
C ASN A 276 -11.03 -17.75 15.71
N LEU A 277 -11.70 -17.65 14.57
CA LEU A 277 -13.06 -17.16 14.45
C LEU A 277 -14.05 -18.30 14.73
N PHE A 278 -14.66 -18.29 15.92
CA PHE A 278 -15.62 -19.29 16.38
C PHE A 278 -17.05 -18.77 16.39
N ASP A 279 -17.31 -17.58 15.83
CA ASP A 279 -18.67 -17.04 15.75
C ASP A 279 -19.57 -17.99 14.96
N PRO A 280 -20.66 -18.53 15.56
CA PRO A 280 -21.59 -19.44 14.89
C PRO A 280 -22.31 -18.80 13.69
N ALA A 281 -22.43 -17.47 13.66
CA ALA A 281 -23.01 -16.73 12.55
C ALA A 281 -22.14 -16.82 11.28
N VAL A 282 -20.83 -17.09 11.44
CA VAL A 282 -19.90 -17.29 10.32
C VAL A 282 -19.75 -18.76 9.99
N THR A 283 -20.61 -19.23 9.10
CA THR A 283 -20.65 -20.66 8.70
C THR A 283 -19.48 -21.03 7.79
N LYS A 284 -19.19 -22.31 7.65
CA LYS A 284 -18.12 -22.82 6.78
C LYS A 284 -18.21 -22.27 5.35
N ASP A 285 -19.40 -22.23 4.78
CA ASP A 285 -19.62 -21.81 3.39
C ASP A 285 -19.25 -20.35 3.15
N MET A 286 -19.30 -19.53 4.19
CA MET A 286 -18.91 -18.11 4.10
C MET A 286 -17.39 -17.91 4.05
N PHE A 287 -16.60 -18.91 4.47
CA PHE A 287 -15.13 -18.78 4.46
C PHE A 287 -14.51 -18.76 3.06
N GLN A 288 -15.19 -19.32 2.05
CA GLN A 288 -14.76 -19.19 0.66
C GLN A 288 -14.80 -17.73 0.22
N GLU A 289 -15.91 -17.04 0.49
CA GLU A 289 -16.06 -15.61 0.21
C GLU A 289 -15.08 -14.79 1.05
N LEU A 290 -15.01 -15.06 2.37
CA LEU A 290 -14.12 -14.35 3.28
C LEU A 290 -12.66 -14.44 2.83
N TYR A 291 -12.19 -15.62 2.46
CA TYR A 291 -10.82 -15.79 2.01
C TYR A 291 -10.57 -15.17 0.63
N PHE A 292 -11.60 -15.08 -0.21
CA PHE A 292 -11.50 -14.37 -1.49
C PHE A 292 -11.18 -12.88 -1.31
N TYR A 293 -11.59 -12.26 -0.20
CA TYR A 293 -11.22 -10.88 0.14
C TYR A 293 -9.71 -10.68 0.40
N ARG A 294 -8.90 -11.71 0.41
CA ARG A 294 -7.44 -11.58 0.36
C ARG A 294 -6.94 -11.09 -1.00
N TRP A 295 -7.62 -11.45 -2.08
CA TRP A 295 -7.18 -11.15 -3.45
C TRP A 295 -6.99 -9.65 -3.77
N PRO A 296 -7.83 -8.73 -3.29
CA PRO A 296 -7.66 -7.30 -3.50
C PRO A 296 -6.28 -6.73 -3.12
N VAL A 297 -5.58 -7.27 -2.12
CA VAL A 297 -4.23 -6.79 -1.78
C VAL A 297 -3.20 -7.06 -2.89
N GLU A 298 -3.32 -8.19 -3.61
CA GLU A 298 -2.48 -8.47 -4.78
C GLU A 298 -2.79 -7.49 -5.93
N LEU A 299 -4.05 -7.13 -6.11
CA LEU A 299 -4.46 -6.11 -7.09
C LEU A 299 -3.93 -4.72 -6.69
N LYS A 300 -3.88 -4.41 -5.40
CA LYS A 300 -3.29 -3.18 -4.89
C LYS A 300 -1.80 -3.12 -5.22
N TYR A 301 -1.03 -4.18 -5.01
CA TYR A 301 0.37 -4.23 -5.43
C TYR A 301 0.54 -4.10 -6.95
N LYS A 302 -0.32 -4.75 -7.74
CA LYS A 302 -0.31 -4.59 -9.19
C LYS A 302 -0.56 -3.13 -9.60
N GLU A 303 -1.45 -2.43 -8.93
CA GLU A 303 -1.70 -1.01 -9.13
C GLU A 303 -0.48 -0.16 -8.76
N LEU A 304 0.09 -0.38 -7.58
CA LEU A 304 1.29 0.33 -7.12
C LEU A 304 2.46 0.14 -8.09
N LYS A 305 2.68 -1.07 -8.58
CA LYS A 305 3.77 -1.37 -9.53
C LYS A 305 3.51 -0.81 -10.93
N SER A 306 2.27 -0.85 -11.43
CA SER A 306 1.97 -0.47 -12.81
C SER A 306 1.57 1.01 -12.96
N ARG A 307 0.63 1.51 -12.14
CA ARG A 307 0.08 2.87 -12.27
C ARG A 307 0.85 3.92 -11.47
N PHE A 308 1.32 3.54 -10.29
CA PHE A 308 2.23 4.38 -9.51
C PHE A 308 3.68 4.19 -9.93
N ALA A 309 3.96 3.14 -10.74
CA ALA A 309 5.31 2.76 -11.19
C ALA A 309 6.30 2.73 -10.01
N MET A 310 5.91 2.06 -8.92
CA MET A 310 6.61 2.06 -7.64
C MET A 310 8.06 1.54 -7.76
N GLU A 311 8.37 0.74 -8.80
CA GLU A 311 9.72 0.23 -9.07
C GLU A 311 10.57 1.16 -9.97
N GLU A 312 9.99 2.27 -10.46
CA GLU A 312 10.66 3.27 -11.31
C GLU A 312 11.03 4.50 -10.46
N PHE A 313 12.03 4.35 -9.60
CA PHE A 313 12.48 5.41 -8.71
C PHE A 313 13.19 6.54 -9.45
N SER A 314 12.93 7.79 -9.08
CA SER A 314 13.59 8.96 -9.65
C SER A 314 15.01 9.16 -9.12
N GLY A 315 15.34 8.57 -7.97
CA GLY A 315 16.66 8.58 -7.34
C GLY A 315 17.17 7.17 -7.02
N ALA A 316 18.47 7.03 -6.92
CA ALA A 316 19.16 5.75 -6.70
C ALA A 316 19.76 5.63 -5.29
N THR A 317 19.22 6.30 -4.29
CA THR A 317 19.66 6.18 -2.89
C THR A 317 18.56 5.61 -2.02
N ALA A 318 18.94 4.98 -0.90
CA ALA A 318 17.97 4.44 0.06
C ALA A 318 17.00 5.53 0.57
N VAL A 319 17.51 6.75 0.79
CA VAL A 319 16.68 7.92 1.14
C VAL A 319 15.64 8.20 0.08
N SER A 320 16.04 8.25 -1.19
CA SER A 320 15.14 8.52 -2.31
C SER A 320 14.03 7.47 -2.44
N ILE A 321 14.40 6.20 -2.26
CA ILE A 321 13.47 5.08 -2.35
C ILE A 321 12.40 5.18 -1.26
N GLN A 322 12.81 5.40 -0.01
CA GLN A 322 11.88 5.51 1.11
C GLN A 322 10.95 6.73 0.96
N GLN A 323 11.47 7.88 0.52
CA GLN A 323 10.67 9.07 0.25
C GLN A 323 9.56 8.77 -0.77
N GLU A 324 9.92 8.22 -1.94
CA GLU A 324 8.96 7.91 -3.00
C GLU A 324 8.00 6.77 -2.64
N PHE A 325 8.45 5.82 -1.83
CA PHE A 325 7.60 4.73 -1.33
C PHE A 325 6.42 5.30 -0.54
N TYR A 326 6.65 6.13 0.48
CA TYR A 326 5.58 6.69 1.30
C TYR A 326 4.70 7.69 0.54
N ILE A 327 5.26 8.48 -0.38
CA ILE A 327 4.47 9.34 -1.27
C ILE A 327 3.50 8.50 -2.11
N ASN A 328 3.94 7.37 -2.67
CA ASN A 328 3.07 6.50 -3.46
C ASN A 328 1.95 5.88 -2.61
N MET A 329 2.22 5.48 -1.36
CA MET A 329 1.20 4.97 -0.43
C MET A 329 0.16 6.06 -0.14
N LEU A 330 0.61 7.27 0.19
CA LEU A 330 -0.26 8.42 0.43
C LEU A 330 -1.15 8.74 -0.77
N LEU A 331 -0.56 8.89 -1.96
CA LEU A 331 -1.32 9.21 -3.17
C LEU A 331 -2.28 8.08 -3.58
N SER A 332 -1.92 6.81 -3.32
CA SER A 332 -2.82 5.67 -3.52
C SER A 332 -4.04 5.75 -2.60
N ASN A 333 -3.84 6.11 -1.34
CA ASN A 333 -4.92 6.28 -0.37
C ASN A 333 -5.85 7.44 -0.76
N LEU A 334 -5.30 8.60 -1.17
CA LEU A 334 -6.12 9.71 -1.67
C LEU A 334 -6.96 9.32 -2.89
N ALA A 335 -6.37 8.55 -3.82
CA ALA A 335 -7.10 8.05 -4.99
C ALA A 335 -8.22 7.06 -4.61
N SER A 336 -8.01 6.26 -3.57
CA SER A 336 -9.02 5.33 -3.05
C SER A 336 -10.22 6.05 -2.45
N LEU A 337 -10.01 7.16 -1.74
CA LEU A 337 -11.11 7.96 -1.18
C LEU A 337 -12.05 8.46 -2.27
N ILE A 338 -11.49 9.08 -3.31
CA ILE A 338 -12.28 9.60 -4.44
C ILE A 338 -12.98 8.46 -5.19
N LYS A 339 -12.26 7.33 -5.42
CA LYS A 339 -12.84 6.19 -6.14
C LYS A 339 -14.01 5.58 -5.39
N ASN A 340 -13.86 5.34 -4.09
CA ASN A 340 -14.90 4.69 -3.30
C ASN A 340 -16.20 5.51 -3.27
N GLU A 341 -16.11 6.82 -3.08
CA GLU A 341 -17.30 7.69 -3.08
C GLU A 341 -17.91 7.79 -4.48
N ALA A 342 -17.07 7.87 -5.53
CA ALA A 342 -17.57 7.87 -6.91
C ALA A 342 -18.23 6.53 -7.30
N ASP A 343 -17.70 5.40 -6.83
CA ASP A 343 -18.31 4.08 -7.07
C ASP A 343 -19.68 3.95 -6.38
N GLU A 344 -19.81 4.46 -5.15
CA GLU A 344 -21.08 4.48 -4.43
C GLU A 344 -22.12 5.30 -5.18
N GLU A 345 -21.78 6.49 -5.66
CA GLU A 345 -22.68 7.34 -6.48
C GLU A 345 -23.04 6.66 -7.80
N ILE A 346 -22.07 6.02 -8.47
CA ILE A 346 -22.31 5.27 -9.71
C ILE A 346 -23.30 4.12 -9.48
N GLN A 347 -23.21 3.40 -8.36
CA GLN A 347 -24.12 2.31 -8.03
C GLN A 347 -25.52 2.84 -7.71
N ILE A 348 -25.64 3.92 -6.93
CA ILE A 348 -26.92 4.56 -6.59
C ILE A 348 -27.61 5.06 -7.85
N SER A 349 -26.88 5.68 -8.78
CA SER A 349 -27.40 6.22 -10.04
C SER A 349 -27.59 5.17 -11.14
N ALA A 350 -27.29 3.89 -10.88
CA ALA A 350 -27.38 2.82 -11.86
C ALA A 350 -28.84 2.52 -12.22
N LYS A 351 -29.15 2.52 -13.52
CA LYS A 351 -30.48 2.12 -14.02
C LYS A 351 -30.54 0.59 -14.15
N SER A 352 -31.70 0.02 -13.86
CA SER A 352 -31.98 -1.43 -14.05
C SER A 352 -31.79 -1.89 -15.50
N THR A 353 -31.94 -0.96 -16.46
CA THR A 353 -31.75 -1.19 -17.91
C THR A 353 -30.30 -1.24 -18.34
N ASN A 354 -29.33 -0.94 -17.45
CA ASN A 354 -27.93 -0.97 -17.80
C ASN A 354 -27.46 -2.40 -18.10
N LYS A 355 -26.90 -2.63 -19.30
CA LYS A 355 -26.35 -3.93 -19.72
C LYS A 355 -25.16 -4.36 -18.85
N PHE A 356 -24.40 -3.43 -18.32
CA PHE A 356 -23.20 -3.66 -17.52
C PHE A 356 -23.25 -2.89 -16.21
N ARG A 357 -22.55 -3.40 -15.20
CA ARG A 357 -22.18 -2.60 -14.03
C ARG A 357 -20.97 -1.72 -14.36
N TYR A 358 -20.92 -0.55 -13.75
CA TYR A 358 -19.85 0.41 -13.98
C TYR A 358 -19.16 0.77 -12.67
N GLN A 359 -17.91 1.19 -12.76
CA GLN A 359 -17.12 1.75 -11.68
C GLN A 359 -16.35 2.98 -12.17
N ALA A 360 -15.91 3.84 -11.26
CA ALA A 360 -15.06 4.97 -11.59
C ALA A 360 -13.72 4.50 -12.20
N ASN A 361 -13.22 5.23 -13.19
CA ASN A 361 -11.96 4.87 -13.85
C ASN A 361 -10.76 5.17 -12.96
N ARG A 362 -10.20 4.12 -12.37
CA ARG A 362 -9.07 4.21 -11.44
C ARG A 362 -7.83 4.90 -12.04
N ALA A 363 -7.54 4.67 -13.33
CA ALA A 363 -6.39 5.28 -13.98
C ALA A 363 -6.54 6.80 -14.11
N PHE A 364 -7.74 7.26 -14.45
CA PHE A 364 -8.09 8.67 -14.50
C PHE A 364 -7.89 9.33 -13.13
N ILE A 365 -8.44 8.74 -12.08
CA ILE A 365 -8.35 9.28 -10.71
C ILE A 365 -6.90 9.41 -10.27
N ILE A 366 -6.09 8.34 -10.44
CA ILE A 366 -4.66 8.35 -10.07
C ILE A 366 -3.90 9.44 -10.84
N GLY A 367 -4.11 9.54 -12.14
CA GLY A 367 -3.47 10.57 -12.97
C GLY A 367 -3.82 11.99 -12.49
N ARG A 368 -5.10 12.21 -12.15
CA ARG A 368 -5.57 13.51 -11.65
C ARG A 368 -5.02 13.82 -10.24
N ILE A 369 -5.04 12.87 -9.30
CA ILE A 369 -4.48 13.05 -7.95
C ILE A 369 -2.99 13.44 -8.03
N LYS A 370 -2.21 12.74 -8.83
CA LYS A 370 -0.78 13.07 -9.06
C LYS A 370 -0.58 14.47 -9.63
N SER A 371 -1.50 14.95 -10.46
CA SER A 371 -1.42 16.28 -11.08
C SER A 371 -1.87 17.41 -10.14
N ILE A 372 -2.98 17.21 -9.40
CA ILE A 372 -3.59 18.31 -8.62
C ILE A 372 -2.98 18.48 -7.24
N VAL A 373 -2.57 17.40 -6.57
CA VAL A 373 -2.03 17.49 -5.19
C VAL A 373 -0.82 18.43 -5.12
N PRO A 374 0.23 18.31 -5.95
CA PRO A 374 1.34 19.26 -5.91
C PRO A 374 0.92 20.70 -6.13
N LYS A 375 -0.08 20.95 -6.98
CA LYS A 375 -0.61 22.29 -7.29
C LYS A 375 -1.37 22.90 -6.13
N ILE A 376 -2.09 22.07 -5.34
CA ILE A 376 -2.70 22.52 -4.10
C ILE A 376 -1.63 22.83 -3.05
N LEU A 377 -0.62 21.96 -2.89
CA LEU A 377 0.45 22.13 -1.92
C LEU A 377 1.27 23.41 -2.15
N CYS A 378 1.44 23.83 -3.41
CA CYS A 378 2.12 25.10 -3.71
C CYS A 378 1.17 26.32 -3.78
N GLY A 379 -0.12 26.13 -3.55
CA GLY A 379 -1.11 27.22 -3.53
C GLY A 379 -1.62 27.68 -4.89
N LEU A 380 -1.36 26.93 -5.96
CA LEU A 380 -1.90 27.24 -7.29
C LEU A 380 -3.36 26.85 -7.47
N PHE A 381 -3.78 25.79 -6.79
CA PHE A 381 -5.15 25.32 -6.82
C PHE A 381 -5.76 25.37 -5.42
N GLU A 382 -7.05 25.70 -5.39
CA GLU A 382 -7.87 25.59 -4.19
C GLU A 382 -8.35 24.13 -3.99
N LEU A 383 -8.74 23.81 -2.75
CA LEU A 383 -9.22 22.47 -2.41
C LEU A 383 -10.51 22.06 -3.15
N SER A 384 -11.29 23.02 -3.65
CA SER A 384 -12.49 22.79 -4.45
C SER A 384 -12.24 21.98 -5.72
N ILE A 385 -11.00 21.98 -6.24
CA ILE A 385 -10.61 21.13 -7.38
C ILE A 385 -10.78 19.63 -7.08
N ILE A 386 -10.74 19.22 -5.82
CA ILE A 386 -10.99 17.82 -5.41
C ILE A 386 -12.47 17.45 -5.61
N GLU A 387 -13.40 18.38 -5.39
CA GLU A 387 -14.84 18.16 -5.69
C GLU A 387 -15.07 18.03 -7.20
N GLN A 388 -14.40 18.84 -7.98
CA GLN A 388 -14.42 18.70 -9.43
C GLN A 388 -13.88 17.36 -9.88
N LEU A 389 -12.75 16.91 -9.29
CA LEU A 389 -12.20 15.58 -9.56
C LEU A 389 -13.20 14.46 -9.23
N TYR A 390 -13.90 14.55 -8.10
CA TYR A 390 -14.96 13.59 -7.75
C TYR A 390 -16.07 13.59 -8.80
N THR A 391 -16.59 14.77 -9.19
CA THR A 391 -17.61 14.90 -10.23
C THR A 391 -17.18 14.29 -11.57
N ASP A 392 -15.93 14.53 -11.96
CA ASP A 392 -15.34 13.97 -13.19
C ASP A 392 -15.16 12.45 -13.06
N ALA A 393 -14.80 11.95 -11.88
CA ALA A 393 -14.64 10.50 -11.61
C ALA A 393 -15.99 9.75 -11.74
N VAL A 394 -17.08 10.35 -11.26
CA VAL A 394 -18.45 9.80 -11.45
C VAL A 394 -18.82 9.71 -12.93
N ARG A 395 -18.37 10.64 -13.76
CA ARG A 395 -18.61 10.64 -15.21
C ARG A 395 -17.69 9.70 -15.98
N CYS A 396 -16.41 9.61 -15.58
CA CYS A 396 -15.41 8.78 -16.22
C CYS A 396 -15.49 7.33 -15.73
N ARG A 397 -16.39 6.55 -16.35
CA ARG A 397 -16.73 5.19 -15.92
C ARG A 397 -16.02 4.11 -16.73
N SER A 398 -15.71 3.00 -16.09
CA SER A 398 -15.24 1.77 -16.72
C SER A 398 -16.24 0.64 -16.48
N GLN A 399 -16.44 -0.20 -17.49
CA GLN A 399 -17.31 -1.38 -17.37
C GLN A 399 -16.69 -2.43 -16.44
N LEU A 400 -17.51 -3.00 -15.57
CA LEU A 400 -17.17 -4.22 -14.84
C LEU A 400 -17.59 -5.42 -15.72
N LEU A 401 -16.62 -6.20 -16.13
CA LEU A 401 -16.83 -7.42 -16.93
C LEU A 401 -16.63 -8.63 -16.00
N PRO A 402 -17.72 -9.19 -15.42
CA PRO A 402 -17.61 -10.37 -14.56
C PRO A 402 -17.07 -11.56 -15.35
N GLY A 403 -16.38 -12.47 -14.69
CA GLY A 403 -15.88 -13.71 -15.29
C GLY A 403 -14.67 -13.55 -16.21
N ARG A 404 -14.04 -12.38 -16.31
CA ARG A 404 -12.85 -12.19 -17.12
C ARG A 404 -11.62 -12.78 -16.42
N SER A 405 -11.43 -14.08 -16.55
CA SER A 405 -10.25 -14.81 -16.11
C SER A 405 -9.24 -14.88 -17.25
N PHE A 406 -7.99 -14.52 -16.99
CA PHE A 406 -6.88 -14.79 -17.91
C PHE A 406 -6.05 -15.92 -17.32
N PRO A 407 -5.90 -17.06 -18.00
CA PRO A 407 -5.03 -18.13 -17.53
C PRO A 407 -3.62 -17.56 -17.32
N ARG A 408 -3.03 -17.82 -16.15
CA ARG A 408 -1.64 -17.45 -15.88
C ARG A 408 -0.76 -18.14 -16.93
N LYS A 409 -0.20 -17.38 -17.86
CA LYS A 409 0.88 -17.91 -18.72
C LYS A 409 1.99 -18.37 -17.79
N LYS A 410 2.29 -19.68 -17.78
CA LYS A 410 3.50 -20.19 -17.14
C LYS A 410 4.68 -19.49 -17.84
N LEU A 411 5.14 -18.41 -17.28
CA LEU A 411 6.39 -17.79 -17.71
C LEU A 411 7.48 -18.83 -17.46
N LYS A 412 8.03 -19.41 -18.53
CA LYS A 412 9.34 -20.06 -18.45
C LYS A 412 10.22 -19.06 -17.69
N SER A 413 10.95 -19.53 -16.67
CA SER A 413 11.83 -18.68 -15.85
C SER A 413 12.81 -17.97 -16.78
N LYS A 414 12.40 -16.84 -17.34
CA LYS A 414 13.33 -15.90 -17.91
C LYS A 414 14.17 -15.44 -16.74
N GLY A 415 15.49 -15.58 -16.86
CA GLY A 415 16.39 -15.05 -15.86
C GLY A 415 15.92 -13.67 -15.44
N ARG A 416 15.83 -13.41 -14.13
CA ARG A 416 15.22 -12.22 -13.56
C ARG A 416 15.63 -10.99 -14.35
N PRO A 417 14.67 -10.14 -14.79
CA PRO A 417 15.01 -8.96 -15.55
C PRO A 417 15.93 -8.12 -14.68
N HIS A 418 17.09 -7.79 -15.22
CA HIS A 418 18.00 -6.86 -14.57
C HIS A 418 17.37 -5.48 -14.62
N PHE A 419 17.51 -4.74 -13.51
CA PHE A 419 17.14 -3.35 -13.45
C PHE A 419 17.68 -2.63 -14.69
N ARG A 420 16.81 -2.33 -15.61
CA ARG A 420 17.05 -1.37 -16.68
C ARG A 420 16.47 -0.07 -16.18
N ASN A 421 17.26 1.01 -16.22
CA ASN A 421 16.73 2.37 -16.09
C ASN A 421 15.75 2.62 -17.25
N LYS A 422 14.55 2.08 -17.12
CA LYS A 422 13.43 2.32 -18.05
C LYS A 422 12.83 3.67 -17.70
N LYS A 423 13.59 4.74 -17.88
CA LYS A 423 12.98 6.06 -17.88
C LYS A 423 12.21 6.17 -19.18
N ALA A 424 10.90 6.34 -19.08
CA ALA A 424 10.10 6.66 -20.23
C ALA A 424 10.68 7.93 -20.88
N SER A 425 11.13 7.80 -22.10
CA SER A 425 11.42 8.94 -22.97
C SER A 425 10.11 9.24 -23.69
N PHE A 426 9.44 10.29 -23.30
CA PHE A 426 8.34 10.89 -24.05
C PHE A 426 8.83 12.13 -24.74
#